data_ad677ba78d2e70d07ccf97d63b938ccd
#
_entry.id   ad677ba78d2e70d07ccf97d63b938ccd
#
_cell.length_a   1.000
_cell.length_b   1.000
_cell.length_c   1.000
_cell.angle_alpha   90.00
_cell.angle_beta   90.00
_cell.angle_gamma   90.00
#
_symmetry.space_group_name_H-M   'P 1'
#
loop_
_entity.id
_entity.type
_entity.pdbx_description
1 polymer ?
#
loop_
_entity_poly.entity_id
_entity_poly.type
_entity_poly.pdbx_seq_one_letter_code
_entity_poly.pdbx_strand_id
1 'polypeptide(L)' 'MARVRVNDRELRKILQGVARQFEDADRSFRETHTGLPVQVVRADVADSLPKGITLSAEDLDKYAAAVARDEPFELHLRG' A
#
# COMPACT_ATOMS: atom_id res chain seq x y z
N MET A 1 11.47 -26.93 21.74
CA MET A 1 10.97 -25.63 21.39
C MET A 1 10.46 -25.64 19.94
N ALA A 2 9.16 -25.51 19.78
CA ALA A 2 8.57 -25.57 18.46
C ALA A 2 8.89 -24.27 17.72
N ARG A 3 9.69 -24.37 16.67
CA ARG A 3 9.86 -23.26 15.74
C ARG A 3 8.84 -23.38 14.64
N VAL A 4 7.98 -22.40 14.54
CA VAL A 4 7.17 -22.28 13.34
C VAL A 4 8.09 -21.83 12.21
N ARG A 5 8.38 -22.75 11.31
CA ARG A 5 9.03 -22.39 10.06
C ARG A 5 7.97 -21.98 9.07
N VAL A 6 7.95 -20.70 8.74
CA VAL A 6 7.19 -20.28 7.59
C VAL A 6 7.96 -20.73 6.35
N ASN A 7 7.32 -21.57 5.55
CA ASN A 7 7.87 -22.01 4.28
C ASN A 7 7.98 -20.78 3.37
N ASP A 8 9.13 -20.59 2.72
CA ASP A 8 9.36 -19.48 1.79
C ASP A 8 8.28 -19.37 0.72
N ARG A 9 7.76 -20.51 0.29
CA ARG A 9 6.69 -20.58 -0.70
C ARG A 9 5.39 -19.99 -0.15
N GLU A 10 5.04 -20.28 1.10
CA GLU A 10 3.87 -19.72 1.76
C GLU A 10 4.04 -18.23 2.01
N LEU A 11 5.23 -17.82 2.45
CA LEU A 11 5.54 -16.41 2.65
C LEU A 11 5.38 -15.61 1.35
N ARG A 12 5.89 -16.15 0.24
CA ARG A 12 5.73 -15.51 -1.08
C ARG A 12 4.27 -15.37 -1.48
N LYS A 13 3.44 -16.38 -1.22
CA LYS A 13 2.00 -16.32 -1.50
C LYS A 13 1.32 -15.24 -0.67
N ILE A 14 1.67 -15.14 0.60
CA ILE A 14 1.13 -14.11 1.50
C ILE A 14 1.54 -12.73 0.99
N LEU A 15 2.81 -12.53 0.66
CA LEU A 15 3.31 -11.25 0.15
C LEU A 15 2.68 -10.88 -1.18
N GLN A 16 2.48 -11.84 -2.08
CA GLN A 16 1.78 -11.63 -3.35
C GLN A 16 0.33 -11.23 -3.13
N GLY A 17 -0.34 -11.87 -2.17
CA GLY A 17 -1.71 -11.53 -1.80
C GLY A 17 -1.82 -10.10 -1.27
N VAL A 18 -0.91 -9.71 -0.39
CA VAL A 18 -0.84 -8.34 0.16
C VAL A 18 -0.56 -7.33 -0.95
N ALA A 19 0.41 -7.62 -1.82
CA ALA A 19 0.75 -6.75 -2.94
C ALA A 19 -0.44 -6.56 -3.87
N ARG A 20 -1.17 -7.63 -4.18
CA ARG A 20 -2.35 -7.59 -5.04
C ARG A 20 -3.47 -6.77 -4.41
N GLN A 21 -3.72 -6.94 -3.11
CA GLN A 21 -4.69 -6.13 -2.37
C GLN A 21 -4.32 -4.65 -2.41
N PHE A 22 -3.04 -4.35 -2.26
CA PHE A 22 -2.57 -2.97 -2.34
C PHE A 22 -2.76 -2.40 -3.74
N GLU A 23 -2.45 -3.16 -4.79
CA GLU A 23 -2.63 -2.73 -6.18
C GLU A 23 -4.10 -2.44 -6.49
N ASP A 24 -5.01 -3.29 -6.04
CA ASP A 24 -6.44 -3.10 -6.25
C ASP A 24 -6.95 -1.88 -5.49
N ALA A 25 -6.52 -1.70 -4.24
CA ALA A 25 -6.86 -0.54 -3.43
C ALA A 25 -6.29 0.74 -4.05
N ASP A 26 -5.05 0.70 -4.52
CA ASP A 26 -4.40 1.81 -5.20
C ASP A 26 -5.16 2.23 -6.45
N ARG A 27 -5.56 1.28 -7.27
CA ARG A 27 -6.33 1.56 -8.48
C ARG A 27 -7.63 2.27 -8.15
N SER A 28 -8.41 1.74 -7.22
CA SER A 28 -9.68 2.33 -6.80
C SER A 28 -9.49 3.70 -6.18
N PHE A 29 -8.46 3.85 -5.36
CA PHE A 29 -8.15 5.11 -4.70
C PHE A 29 -7.77 6.19 -5.72
N ARG A 30 -6.95 5.84 -6.71
CA ARG A 30 -6.52 6.77 -7.76
C ARG A 30 -7.68 7.24 -8.63
N GLU A 31 -8.66 6.38 -8.89
CA GLU A 31 -9.85 6.75 -9.68
C GLU A 31 -10.58 7.96 -9.09
N THR A 32 -10.57 8.11 -7.79
CA THR A 32 -11.31 9.16 -7.09
C THR A 32 -10.43 10.28 -6.54
N HIS A 33 -9.10 10.09 -6.51
CA HIS A 33 -8.19 11.02 -5.83
C HIS A 33 -7.12 11.64 -6.74
N THR A 34 -6.91 11.13 -7.94
CA THR A 34 -5.95 11.72 -8.88
C THR A 34 -6.35 13.16 -9.22
N GLY A 35 -5.41 14.07 -9.09
CA GLY A 35 -5.65 15.49 -9.36
C GLY A 35 -6.14 16.28 -8.17
N LEU A 36 -6.45 15.62 -7.04
CA LEU A 36 -6.80 16.33 -5.81
C LEU A 36 -5.55 16.87 -5.11
N PRO A 37 -5.69 17.88 -4.23
CA PRO A 37 -4.56 18.35 -3.44
C PRO A 37 -3.93 17.24 -2.61
N VAL A 38 -2.60 17.23 -2.50
CA VAL A 38 -1.85 16.20 -1.76
C VAL A 38 -2.37 16.04 -0.33
N GLN A 39 -2.71 17.14 0.32
CA GLN A 39 -3.22 17.12 1.70
C GLN A 39 -4.51 16.34 1.84
N VAL A 40 -5.42 16.48 0.86
CA VAL A 40 -6.68 15.73 0.83
C VAL A 40 -6.41 14.26 0.60
N VAL A 41 -5.56 13.95 -0.37
CA VAL A 41 -5.18 12.56 -0.68
C VAL A 41 -4.57 11.90 0.54
N ARG A 42 -3.64 12.58 1.21
CA ARG A 42 -2.96 12.05 2.39
C ARG A 42 -3.93 11.75 3.52
N ALA A 43 -4.89 12.62 3.77
CA ALA A 43 -5.89 12.41 4.82
C ALA A 43 -6.72 11.16 4.57
N ASP A 44 -7.02 10.86 3.31
CA ASP A 44 -7.87 9.74 2.94
C ASP A 44 -7.11 8.41 2.80
N VAL A 45 -5.79 8.45 2.59
CA VAL A 45 -4.98 7.24 2.39
C VAL A 45 -5.10 6.27 3.58
N ALA A 46 -5.00 6.80 4.79
CA ALA A 46 -5.03 5.97 6.00
C ALA A 46 -6.32 5.15 6.11
N ASP A 47 -7.45 5.74 5.70
CA ASP A 47 -8.75 5.09 5.73
C ASP A 47 -8.96 4.11 4.57
N SER A 48 -8.16 4.24 3.52
CA SER A 48 -8.32 3.46 2.29
C SER A 48 -7.39 2.25 2.22
N LEU A 49 -6.40 2.17 3.10
CA LEU A 49 -5.45 1.06 3.10
C LEU A 49 -6.13 -0.24 3.51
N PRO A 50 -5.80 -1.37 2.83
CA PRO A 50 -6.27 -2.67 3.26
C PRO A 50 -5.84 -2.98 4.70
N LYS A 51 -6.64 -3.78 5.40
CA LYS A 51 -6.32 -4.25 6.74
C LYS A 51 -4.95 -4.96 6.74
N GLY A 52 -4.11 -4.60 7.69
CA GLY A 52 -2.79 -5.19 7.83
C GLY A 52 -1.69 -4.47 7.06
N ILE A 53 -2.03 -3.47 6.25
CA ILE A 53 -1.03 -2.63 5.59
C ILE A 53 -0.93 -1.30 6.33
N THR A 54 0.27 -1.00 6.82
CA THR A 54 0.57 0.26 7.49
C THR A 54 1.74 0.91 6.79
N LEU A 55 1.58 2.18 6.41
CA LEU A 55 2.65 2.97 5.82
C LEU A 55 3.22 3.91 6.88
N SER A 56 4.53 4.14 6.84
CA SER A 56 5.16 5.18 7.65
C SER A 56 4.66 6.56 7.21
N ALA A 57 4.86 7.58 8.05
CA ALA A 57 4.48 8.95 7.69
C ALA A 57 5.17 9.41 6.40
N GLU A 58 6.44 9.05 6.22
CA GLU A 58 7.20 9.35 5.01
C GLU A 58 6.60 8.67 3.77
N ASP A 59 6.26 7.38 3.89
CA ASP A 59 5.65 6.63 2.80
C ASP A 59 4.25 7.14 2.47
N LEU A 60 3.48 7.56 3.49
CA LEU A 60 2.18 8.18 3.28
C LEU A 60 2.32 9.47 2.47
N ASP A 61 3.29 10.30 2.79
CA ASP A 61 3.55 11.54 2.06
C ASP A 61 3.93 11.25 0.60
N LYS A 62 4.82 10.29 0.38
CA LYS A 62 5.25 9.89 -0.95
C LYS A 62 4.10 9.31 -1.77
N TYR A 63 3.31 8.46 -1.16
CA TYR A 63 2.17 7.84 -1.81
C TYR A 63 1.11 8.89 -2.18
N ALA A 64 0.78 9.77 -1.26
CA ALA A 64 -0.19 10.83 -1.52
C ALA A 64 0.25 11.74 -2.67
N ALA A 65 1.53 12.10 -2.71
CA ALA A 65 2.09 12.89 -3.79
C ALA A 65 2.02 12.14 -5.13
N ALA A 66 2.34 10.84 -5.12
CA ALA A 66 2.28 10.01 -6.32
C ALA A 66 0.84 9.93 -6.86
N VAL A 67 -0.16 9.72 -5.99
CA VAL A 67 -1.56 9.66 -6.40
C VAL A 67 -2.02 11.01 -6.94
N ALA A 68 -1.72 12.11 -6.25
CA ALA A 68 -2.13 13.45 -6.68
C ALA A 68 -1.59 13.81 -8.06
N ARG A 69 -0.37 13.34 -8.38
CA ARG A 69 0.31 13.59 -9.65
C ARG A 69 0.15 12.48 -10.67
N ASP A 70 -0.58 11.42 -10.32
CA ASP A 70 -0.72 10.22 -11.14
C ASP A 70 0.63 9.59 -11.53
N GLU A 71 1.51 9.51 -10.54
CA GLU A 71 2.83 8.90 -10.70
C GLU A 71 2.83 7.49 -10.08
N PRO A 72 3.67 6.56 -10.60
CA PRO A 72 3.78 5.24 -10.00
C PRO A 72 4.39 5.30 -8.61
N PHE A 73 3.92 4.39 -7.75
CA PHE A 73 4.45 4.22 -6.40
C PHE A 73 4.79 2.75 -6.19
N GLU A 74 5.99 2.48 -5.70
CA GLU A 74 6.42 1.13 -5.37
C GLU A 74 6.30 0.87 -3.87
N LEU A 75 5.56 -0.16 -3.51
CA LEU A 75 5.49 -0.65 -2.14
C LEU A 75 6.57 -1.71 -1.93
N HIS A 76 7.52 -1.41 -1.06
CA HIS A 76 8.56 -2.37 -0.68
C HIS A 76 8.10 -3.15 0.54
N LEU A 77 7.74 -4.41 0.32
CA LEU A 77 7.38 -5.32 1.40
C LEU A 77 8.64 -6.04 1.87
N ARG A 78 8.98 -5.84 3.13
CA ARG A 78 10.05 -6.57 3.78
C ARG A 78 9.46 -7.79 4.47
N GLY A 79 9.76 -8.95 3.92
CA GLY A 79 9.38 -10.21 4.51
C GLY A 79 10.39 -10.71 5.52
#